data_c7105ecca324817d78fe134c4d226924
#
_entry.id   c7105ecca324817d78fe134c4d226924
#
_cell.length_a   1.000
_cell.length_b   1.000
_cell.length_c   1.000
_cell.angle_alpha   90.00
_cell.angle_beta   90.00
_cell.angle_gamma   90.00
#
_symmetry.space_group_name_H-M   'P 1'
#
loop_
_entity.id
_entity.type
_entity.pdbx_description
1 polymer ?
#
loop_
_entity_poly.entity_id
_entity_poly.type
_entity_poly.pdbx_seq_one_letter_code
_entity_poly.pdbx_strand_id
1 'polypeptide(L)'
;MLKGEKNLQLLNHPRRIVITTHHKPDGDALGSSLGLYHWLKKYGHDVEVVVSSDFPTFLDWMPGRQEVLIYPDQPEKCQTLLERADIIFCLDYSALSRANILEEIIAQANGQKWMIDHHLDPEDFADLSYWDAKAAATAQLVYTFIADIMQDVDGINADIATCLYAGIMTDTGSFRFRSTTSAVHHIIASLIDAGARNWEIHEHVYNSSTEKRLKFLGYCLLNCLEVISDYNTALFAVSKEDLAQFEVTTGDTEGLVNYALSIKGIRLAALIVDRTELIKLSLRSIGEIPCNEICKKYFNGGGHLNASGGSSSEDLSTVVNKLKSVLPEYKELLTK
;
A
#
# COMPACT_ATOMS: atom_id res chain seq x y z
N MET A 1 10.44 15.39 4.29
CA MET A 1 10.61 16.76 4.85
C MET A 1 9.26 17.25 5.32
N LEU A 2 9.18 17.89 6.51
CA LEU A 2 7.93 18.44 7.05
C LEU A 2 7.69 19.86 6.51
N LYS A 3 6.50 20.10 5.94
CA LYS A 3 6.00 21.44 5.57
C LYS A 3 4.73 21.74 6.37
N GLY A 4 4.47 23.00 6.71
CA GLY A 4 3.27 23.37 7.46
C GLY A 4 3.35 23.11 8.97
N GLU A 5 4.54 22.98 9.55
CA GLU A 5 4.79 22.63 10.96
C GLU A 5 3.96 23.46 11.96
N LYS A 6 3.70 24.73 11.67
CA LYS A 6 2.84 25.58 12.51
C LYS A 6 1.43 25.02 12.74
N ASN A 7 0.96 24.16 11.83
CA ASN A 7 -0.38 23.55 11.93
C ASN A 7 -0.44 22.47 13.02
N LEU A 8 0.73 21.90 13.45
CA LEU A 8 0.78 20.86 14.49
C LEU A 8 0.12 21.30 15.81
N GLN A 9 0.16 22.61 16.11
CA GLN A 9 -0.52 23.15 17.30
C GLN A 9 -2.03 22.85 17.36
N LEU A 10 -2.68 22.53 16.23
CA LEU A 10 -4.09 22.13 16.20
C LEU A 10 -4.35 20.84 17.00
N LEU A 11 -3.35 19.96 17.13
CA LEU A 11 -3.45 18.74 17.94
C LEU A 11 -3.35 18.98 19.45
N ASN A 12 -3.06 20.20 19.91
CA ASN A 12 -3.04 20.53 21.34
C ASN A 12 -4.45 20.53 21.98
N HIS A 13 -5.50 20.47 21.17
CA HIS A 13 -6.90 20.46 21.64
C HIS A 13 -7.68 19.40 20.86
N PRO A 14 -8.74 18.81 21.47
CA PRO A 14 -9.61 17.84 20.78
C PRO A 14 -10.11 18.37 19.43
N ARG A 15 -10.03 17.54 18.39
CA ARG A 15 -10.43 17.82 17.03
C ARG A 15 -11.24 16.66 16.47
N ARG A 16 -12.10 16.95 15.49
CA ARG A 16 -12.72 15.95 14.63
C ARG A 16 -11.75 15.64 13.50
N ILE A 17 -11.28 14.42 13.47
CA ILE A 17 -10.22 13.99 12.56
C ILE A 17 -10.74 12.82 11.73
N VAL A 18 -10.56 12.88 10.43
CA VAL A 18 -10.79 11.75 9.55
C VAL A 18 -9.44 11.32 8.95
N ILE A 19 -9.14 10.04 9.02
CA ILE A 19 -7.98 9.44 8.38
C ILE A 19 -8.45 8.74 7.12
N THR A 20 -7.81 9.02 5.99
CA THR A 20 -8.07 8.40 4.70
C THR A 20 -6.80 7.79 4.13
N THR A 21 -6.95 6.80 3.26
CA THR A 21 -5.84 6.18 2.56
C THR A 21 -6.20 5.88 1.11
N HIS A 22 -5.27 5.31 0.33
CA HIS A 22 -5.49 5.02 -1.08
C HIS A 22 -6.58 3.96 -1.32
N HIS A 23 -7.11 3.91 -2.55
CA HIS A 23 -8.07 2.89 -2.98
C HIS A 23 -7.43 1.50 -2.94
N LYS A 24 -8.21 0.49 -2.47
CA LYS A 24 -7.71 -0.87 -2.21
C LYS A 24 -6.54 -0.86 -1.22
N PRO A 25 -6.82 -0.46 0.03
CA PRO A 25 -5.79 -0.39 1.06
C PRO A 25 -5.05 -1.71 1.24
N ASP A 26 -3.74 -1.61 1.38
CA ASP A 26 -2.86 -2.72 1.73
C ASP A 26 -2.44 -2.68 3.21
N GLY A 27 -1.40 -3.43 3.56
CA GLY A 27 -0.94 -3.51 4.95
C GLY A 27 -0.32 -2.21 5.46
N ASP A 28 0.35 -1.42 4.60
CA ASP A 28 0.93 -0.14 5.00
C ASP A 28 -0.17 0.93 5.14
N ALA A 29 -1.10 0.98 4.20
CA ALA A 29 -2.23 1.88 4.22
C ALA A 29 -3.07 1.72 5.50
N LEU A 30 -3.41 0.48 5.87
CA LEU A 30 -4.17 0.21 7.10
C LEU A 30 -3.31 0.32 8.36
N GLY A 31 -2.06 -0.16 8.31
CA GLY A 31 -1.14 -0.11 9.45
C GLY A 31 -0.83 1.32 9.88
N SER A 32 -0.52 2.19 8.92
CA SER A 32 -0.30 3.63 9.17
C SER A 32 -1.56 4.32 9.69
N SER A 33 -2.73 4.02 9.06
CA SER A 33 -4.01 4.63 9.45
C SER A 33 -4.45 4.22 10.85
N LEU A 34 -4.42 2.95 11.17
CA LEU A 34 -4.83 2.43 12.49
C LEU A 34 -3.82 2.78 13.58
N GLY A 35 -2.52 2.79 13.27
CA GLY A 35 -1.50 3.25 14.21
C GLY A 35 -1.70 4.70 14.61
N LEU A 36 -1.94 5.60 13.63
CA LEU A 36 -2.23 7.00 13.89
C LEU A 36 -3.59 7.19 14.59
N TYR A 37 -4.61 6.40 14.20
CA TYR A 37 -5.93 6.40 14.84
C TYR A 37 -5.83 6.15 16.34
N HIS A 38 -5.16 5.08 16.76
CA HIS A 38 -5.00 4.75 18.18
C HIS A 38 -4.24 5.83 18.94
N TRP A 39 -3.21 6.41 18.34
CA TRP A 39 -2.45 7.49 18.97
C TRP A 39 -3.32 8.74 19.16
N LEU A 40 -4.03 9.19 18.13
CA LEU A 40 -4.89 10.37 18.22
C LEU A 40 -6.06 10.19 19.22
N LYS A 41 -6.68 9.00 19.24
CA LYS A 41 -7.75 8.67 20.21
C LYS A 41 -7.26 8.75 21.65
N LYS A 42 -6.00 8.33 21.92
CA LYS A 42 -5.38 8.42 23.25
C LYS A 42 -5.35 9.88 23.76
N TYR A 43 -5.22 10.85 22.86
CA TYR A 43 -5.20 12.28 23.19
C TYR A 43 -6.57 12.96 23.13
N GLY A 44 -7.64 12.17 23.05
CA GLY A 44 -9.01 12.67 23.17
C GLY A 44 -9.56 13.33 21.92
N HIS A 45 -8.93 13.10 20.75
CA HIS A 45 -9.53 13.50 19.49
C HIS A 45 -10.71 12.61 19.12
N ASP A 46 -11.67 13.17 18.39
CA ASP A 46 -12.76 12.43 17.76
C ASP A 46 -12.27 11.96 16.38
N VAL A 47 -11.88 10.68 16.26
CA VAL A 47 -11.16 10.15 15.09
C VAL A 47 -11.95 9.03 14.45
N GLU A 48 -12.06 9.09 13.14
CA GLU A 48 -12.64 8.04 12.30
C GLU A 48 -11.68 7.69 11.14
N VAL A 49 -11.65 6.42 10.73
CA VAL A 49 -10.91 5.96 9.55
C VAL A 49 -11.90 5.66 8.44
N VAL A 50 -11.76 6.32 7.29
CA VAL A 50 -12.64 6.16 6.13
C VAL A 50 -11.82 5.71 4.93
N VAL A 51 -12.19 4.57 4.35
CA VAL A 51 -11.54 4.02 3.16
C VAL A 51 -12.50 3.96 1.97
N SER A 52 -11.97 4.08 0.76
CA SER A 52 -12.76 4.17 -0.48
C SER A 52 -13.23 2.81 -1.01
N SER A 53 -12.76 1.70 -0.44
CA SER A 53 -13.08 0.33 -0.89
C SER A 53 -12.83 -0.70 0.21
N ASP A 54 -13.27 -1.94 -0.06
CA ASP A 54 -12.81 -3.12 0.67
C ASP A 54 -11.28 -3.31 0.55
N PHE A 55 -10.74 -4.14 1.41
CA PHE A 55 -9.32 -4.50 1.49
C PHE A 55 -9.15 -5.99 1.85
N PRO A 56 -7.93 -6.55 1.73
CA PRO A 56 -7.69 -7.97 1.97
C PRO A 56 -8.08 -8.42 3.38
N THR A 57 -8.83 -9.52 3.48
CA THR A 57 -9.33 -10.06 4.76
C THR A 57 -8.23 -10.53 5.69
N PHE A 58 -7.02 -10.82 5.18
CA PHE A 58 -5.87 -11.12 6.03
C PHE A 58 -5.40 -9.94 6.88
N LEU A 59 -6.01 -8.76 6.74
CA LEU A 59 -5.78 -7.56 7.56
C LEU A 59 -6.87 -7.36 8.64
N ASP A 60 -7.91 -8.20 8.66
CA ASP A 60 -9.05 -8.04 9.60
C ASP A 60 -8.69 -8.22 11.08
N TRP A 61 -7.53 -8.79 11.39
CA TRP A 61 -7.03 -8.97 12.75
C TRP A 61 -6.42 -7.71 13.37
N MET A 62 -6.14 -6.67 12.57
CA MET A 62 -5.46 -5.46 13.07
C MET A 62 -6.27 -4.77 14.16
N PRO A 63 -5.64 -4.32 15.26
CA PRO A 63 -6.30 -3.52 16.29
C PRO A 63 -7.02 -2.31 15.69
N GLY A 64 -8.30 -2.13 16.03
CA GLY A 64 -9.12 -1.03 15.50
C GLY A 64 -9.75 -1.29 14.14
N ARG A 65 -9.57 -2.47 13.52
CA ARG A 65 -10.14 -2.78 12.20
C ARG A 65 -11.66 -2.59 12.14
N GLN A 66 -12.38 -2.92 13.21
CA GLN A 66 -13.84 -2.78 13.31
C GLN A 66 -14.32 -1.33 13.25
N GLU A 67 -13.43 -0.36 13.49
CA GLU A 67 -13.74 1.08 13.45
C GLU A 67 -13.55 1.67 12.04
N VAL A 68 -12.99 0.91 11.10
CA VAL A 68 -12.77 1.36 9.72
C VAL A 68 -14.08 1.37 8.96
N LEU A 69 -14.47 2.54 8.47
CA LEU A 69 -15.65 2.76 7.66
C LEU A 69 -15.31 2.62 6.18
N ILE A 70 -16.02 1.72 5.50
CA ILE A 70 -15.91 1.53 4.05
C ILE A 70 -16.95 2.42 3.38
N TYR A 71 -16.51 3.38 2.59
CA TYR A 71 -17.40 4.40 2.01
C TYR A 71 -18.59 3.79 1.23
N PRO A 72 -18.41 2.81 0.33
CA PRO A 72 -19.53 2.18 -0.37
C PRO A 72 -20.63 1.59 0.54
N ASP A 73 -20.27 1.17 1.75
CA ASP A 73 -21.23 0.56 2.70
C ASP A 73 -22.02 1.60 3.49
N GLN A 74 -21.42 2.78 3.73
CA GLN A 74 -22.00 3.85 4.56
C GLN A 74 -21.72 5.26 3.96
N PRO A 75 -22.12 5.54 2.72
CA PRO A 75 -21.69 6.75 2.00
C PRO A 75 -22.12 8.06 2.68
N GLU A 76 -23.37 8.16 3.16
CA GLU A 76 -23.88 9.36 3.80
C GLU A 76 -23.18 9.69 5.13
N LYS A 77 -22.85 8.64 5.92
CA LYS A 77 -22.10 8.79 7.15
C LYS A 77 -20.67 9.26 6.87
N CYS A 78 -19.99 8.60 5.96
CA CYS A 78 -18.62 8.94 5.59
C CYS A 78 -18.50 10.35 5.00
N GLN A 79 -19.43 10.74 4.14
CA GLN A 79 -19.48 12.09 3.59
C GLN A 79 -19.66 13.13 4.69
N THR A 80 -20.63 12.93 5.61
CA THR A 80 -20.86 13.83 6.74
C THR A 80 -19.62 13.99 7.63
N LEU A 81 -18.89 12.89 7.86
CA LEU A 81 -17.65 12.91 8.66
C LEU A 81 -16.57 13.76 7.98
N LEU A 82 -16.34 13.55 6.68
CA LEU A 82 -15.37 14.31 5.90
C LEU A 82 -15.71 15.81 5.81
N GLU A 83 -16.98 16.15 5.60
CA GLU A 83 -17.45 17.55 5.55
C GLU A 83 -17.27 18.30 6.88
N ARG A 84 -17.39 17.57 8.00
CA ARG A 84 -17.28 18.13 9.36
C ARG A 84 -15.89 18.04 9.97
N ALA A 85 -14.98 17.35 9.34
CA ALA A 85 -13.61 17.18 9.83
C ALA A 85 -12.92 18.53 10.01
N ASP A 86 -12.20 18.71 11.11
CA ASP A 86 -11.26 19.82 11.31
C ASP A 86 -9.92 19.54 10.62
N ILE A 87 -9.53 18.24 10.59
CA ILE A 87 -8.33 17.74 9.95
C ILE A 87 -8.64 16.44 9.20
N ILE A 88 -8.17 16.31 7.97
CA ILE A 88 -8.22 15.09 7.19
C ILE A 88 -6.78 14.63 6.96
N PHE A 89 -6.41 13.51 7.60
CA PHE A 89 -5.14 12.86 7.28
C PHE A 89 -5.25 12.07 5.99
N CYS A 90 -4.33 12.32 5.09
CA CYS A 90 -4.16 11.67 3.80
C CYS A 90 -2.92 10.78 3.89
N LEU A 91 -3.11 9.49 4.20
CA LEU A 91 -2.02 8.57 4.46
C LEU A 91 -1.79 7.61 3.29
N ASP A 92 -0.53 7.42 2.96
CA ASP A 92 -0.07 6.46 1.97
C ASP A 92 -0.56 6.76 0.54
N TYR A 93 -0.72 8.02 0.24
CA TYR A 93 -0.94 8.50 -1.13
C TYR A 93 -0.43 9.94 -1.33
N SER A 94 0.20 10.15 -2.49
CA SER A 94 0.83 11.41 -2.91
C SER A 94 -0.07 12.29 -3.76
N ALA A 95 -1.23 11.78 -4.22
CA ALA A 95 -2.17 12.45 -5.10
C ALA A 95 -3.61 12.14 -4.69
N LEU A 96 -4.52 13.13 -4.70
CA LEU A 96 -5.91 12.93 -4.31
C LEU A 96 -6.64 11.89 -5.17
N SER A 97 -6.28 11.76 -6.44
CA SER A 97 -6.84 10.76 -7.36
C SER A 97 -6.66 9.31 -6.87
N ARG A 98 -5.66 9.04 -6.03
CA ARG A 98 -5.45 7.72 -5.42
C ARG A 98 -6.51 7.36 -4.35
N ALA A 99 -7.21 8.36 -3.82
CA ALA A 99 -8.35 8.13 -2.93
C ALA A 99 -9.62 7.70 -3.70
N ASN A 100 -9.61 7.72 -5.04
CA ASN A 100 -10.70 7.28 -5.92
C ASN A 100 -12.02 8.01 -5.61
N ILE A 101 -13.09 7.30 -5.26
CA ILE A 101 -14.42 7.87 -4.97
C ILE A 101 -14.42 8.95 -3.89
N LEU A 102 -13.39 9.01 -3.03
CA LEU A 102 -13.24 10.03 -2.00
C LEU A 102 -12.52 11.31 -2.50
N GLU A 103 -11.93 11.31 -3.70
CA GLU A 103 -11.11 12.40 -4.24
C GLU A 103 -11.83 13.76 -4.16
N GLU A 104 -13.00 13.87 -4.79
CA GLU A 104 -13.75 15.12 -4.82
C GLU A 104 -14.25 15.54 -3.45
N ILE A 105 -14.66 14.59 -2.61
CA ILE A 105 -15.18 14.86 -1.26
C ILE A 105 -14.05 15.43 -0.39
N ILE A 106 -12.86 14.84 -0.43
CA ILE A 106 -11.68 15.34 0.29
C ILE A 106 -11.27 16.71 -0.24
N ALA A 107 -11.22 16.88 -1.57
CA ALA A 107 -10.83 18.15 -2.18
C ALA A 107 -11.76 19.31 -1.76
N GLN A 108 -13.06 19.06 -1.68
CA GLN A 108 -14.06 20.06 -1.33
C GLN A 108 -14.27 20.27 0.19
N ALA A 109 -13.75 19.35 1.03
CA ALA A 109 -13.89 19.47 2.49
C ALA A 109 -13.19 20.71 3.03
N ASN A 110 -13.79 21.37 4.04
CA ASN A 110 -13.23 22.58 4.65
C ASN A 110 -12.08 22.31 5.63
N GLY A 111 -11.95 21.07 6.13
CA GLY A 111 -10.88 20.67 7.04
C GLY A 111 -9.49 20.76 6.40
N GLN A 112 -8.47 20.97 7.23
CA GLN A 112 -7.09 20.94 6.74
C GLN A 112 -6.71 19.53 6.27
N LYS A 113 -6.02 19.43 5.12
CA LYS A 113 -5.48 18.19 4.58
C LYS A 113 -4.04 18.04 5.07
N TRP A 114 -3.77 16.93 5.75
CA TRP A 114 -2.45 16.59 6.26
C TRP A 114 -1.96 15.30 5.64
N MET A 115 -0.95 15.38 4.80
CA MET A 115 -0.38 14.25 4.07
C MET A 115 0.82 13.67 4.82
N ILE A 116 0.82 12.35 5.03
CA ILE A 116 2.00 11.59 5.41
C ILE A 116 2.14 10.46 4.39
N ASP A 117 3.25 10.48 3.61
CA ASP A 117 3.37 9.59 2.46
C ASP A 117 4.83 9.40 2.02
N HIS A 118 5.13 8.24 1.41
CA HIS A 118 6.44 7.89 0.89
C HIS A 118 6.45 7.66 -0.63
N HIS A 119 5.33 7.79 -1.31
CA HIS A 119 5.25 7.61 -2.75
C HIS A 119 5.94 8.73 -3.54
N LEU A 120 6.30 8.46 -4.79
CA LEU A 120 6.91 9.43 -5.70
C LEU A 120 5.88 10.46 -6.20
N ASP A 121 6.39 11.58 -6.72
CA ASP A 121 5.61 12.63 -7.39
C ASP A 121 4.44 13.19 -6.55
N PRO A 122 4.68 13.74 -5.34
CA PRO A 122 3.62 14.28 -4.50
C PRO A 122 3.00 15.54 -5.11
N GLU A 123 1.66 15.62 -5.11
CA GLU A 123 0.90 16.81 -5.45
C GLU A 123 0.89 17.81 -4.30
N ASP A 124 0.72 19.10 -4.62
CA ASP A 124 0.68 20.21 -3.64
C ASP A 124 -0.78 20.51 -3.22
N PHE A 125 -1.45 19.53 -2.58
CA PHE A 125 -2.83 19.69 -2.11
C PHE A 125 -2.94 19.85 -0.57
N ALA A 126 -1.88 19.54 0.16
CA ALA A 126 -1.92 19.42 1.61
C ALA A 126 -1.46 20.70 2.34
N ASP A 127 -2.21 21.09 3.39
CA ASP A 127 -1.86 22.18 4.30
C ASP A 127 -0.65 21.85 5.21
N LEU A 128 -0.49 20.55 5.52
CA LEU A 128 0.68 19.98 6.16
C LEU A 128 1.12 18.76 5.36
N SER A 129 2.40 18.68 5.04
CA SER A 129 2.98 17.54 4.33
C SER A 129 4.21 17.04 5.05
N TYR A 130 4.19 15.76 5.44
CA TYR A 130 5.35 15.00 5.89
C TYR A 130 5.65 13.89 4.90
N TRP A 131 6.58 14.16 4.00
CA TRP A 131 6.87 13.32 2.86
C TRP A 131 8.35 12.97 2.76
N ASP A 132 8.64 11.67 2.53
CA ASP A 132 9.98 11.19 2.23
C ASP A 132 9.92 9.91 1.37
N ALA A 133 10.25 10.02 0.09
CA ALA A 133 10.31 8.89 -0.84
C ALA A 133 11.41 7.85 -0.50
N LYS A 134 12.28 8.13 0.48
CA LYS A 134 13.30 7.17 0.95
C LYS A 134 12.79 6.32 2.11
N ALA A 135 11.68 6.69 2.72
CA ALA A 135 11.07 5.89 3.76
C ALA A 135 10.62 4.54 3.17
N ALA A 136 10.73 3.51 3.96
CA ALA A 136 10.39 2.15 3.53
C ALA A 136 8.87 1.91 3.49
N ALA A 137 8.09 2.75 4.21
CA ALA A 137 6.67 2.63 4.39
C ALA A 137 6.10 3.93 4.96
N THR A 138 4.83 4.23 4.70
CA THR A 138 4.12 5.33 5.39
C THR A 138 4.01 5.07 6.89
N ALA A 139 3.84 3.83 7.32
CA ALA A 139 3.87 3.45 8.73
C ALA A 139 5.21 3.80 9.42
N GLN A 140 6.35 3.76 8.72
CA GLN A 140 7.61 4.29 9.21
C GLN A 140 7.52 5.79 9.47
N LEU A 141 6.93 6.55 8.55
CA LEU A 141 6.76 8.00 8.69
C LEU A 141 5.79 8.35 9.82
N VAL A 142 4.72 7.58 10.01
CA VAL A 142 3.81 7.74 11.14
C VAL A 142 4.54 7.48 12.47
N TYR A 143 5.39 6.44 12.55
CA TYR A 143 6.24 6.23 13.73
C TYR A 143 7.09 7.47 14.02
N THR A 144 7.83 7.98 13.03
CA THR A 144 8.69 9.16 13.22
C THR A 144 7.89 10.43 13.46
N PHE A 145 6.69 10.54 12.92
CA PHE A 145 5.77 11.64 13.27
C PHE A 145 5.41 11.62 14.75
N ILE A 146 5.06 10.48 15.31
CA ILE A 146 4.73 10.33 16.74
C ILE A 146 5.99 10.51 17.60
N ALA A 147 7.04 9.73 17.31
CA ALA A 147 8.22 9.65 18.18
C ALA A 147 9.09 10.91 18.14
N ASP A 148 9.36 11.45 16.94
CA ASP A 148 10.36 12.50 16.75
C ASP A 148 9.71 13.88 16.60
N ILE A 149 8.61 14.01 15.81
CA ILE A 149 7.97 15.30 15.57
C ILE A 149 7.09 15.69 16.75
N MET A 150 6.24 14.76 17.22
CA MET A 150 5.40 14.99 18.40
C MET A 150 6.13 14.71 19.72
N GLN A 151 7.35 14.17 19.68
CA GLN A 151 8.20 13.82 20.81
C GLN A 151 7.51 12.90 21.85
N ASP A 152 6.74 11.92 21.35
CA ASP A 152 5.90 11.07 22.18
C ASP A 152 6.14 9.56 21.93
N VAL A 153 7.39 9.15 21.93
CA VAL A 153 7.75 7.72 21.75
C VAL A 153 7.13 6.85 22.84
N ASP A 154 7.05 7.32 24.07
CA ASP A 154 6.44 6.61 25.21
C ASP A 154 4.90 6.50 25.06
N GLY A 155 4.33 7.29 24.18
CA GLY A 155 2.92 7.25 23.80
C GLY A 155 2.55 6.05 22.94
N ILE A 156 3.51 5.38 22.33
CA ILE A 156 3.30 4.21 21.48
C ILE A 156 3.02 2.98 22.35
N ASN A 157 1.76 2.56 22.37
CA ASN A 157 1.33 1.33 23.07
C ASN A 157 1.35 0.12 22.13
N ALA A 158 0.96 -1.06 22.64
CA ALA A 158 0.98 -2.32 21.90
C ALA A 158 0.10 -2.28 20.63
N ASP A 159 -1.08 -1.62 20.65
CA ASP A 159 -1.98 -1.54 19.50
C ASP A 159 -1.36 -0.67 18.40
N ILE A 160 -0.83 0.51 18.76
CA ILE A 160 -0.11 1.39 17.82
C ILE A 160 1.09 0.65 17.23
N ALA A 161 1.89 0.02 18.10
CA ALA A 161 3.09 -0.71 17.70
C ALA A 161 2.76 -1.88 16.75
N THR A 162 1.70 -2.63 17.01
CA THR A 162 1.25 -3.74 16.19
C THR A 162 0.85 -3.26 14.79
N CYS A 163 0.06 -2.18 14.69
CA CYS A 163 -0.36 -1.62 13.40
C CYS A 163 0.82 -1.10 12.59
N LEU A 164 1.70 -0.31 13.20
CA LEU A 164 2.87 0.26 12.52
C LEU A 164 3.88 -0.81 12.11
N TYR A 165 4.09 -1.84 12.97
CA TYR A 165 4.92 -2.99 12.62
C TYR A 165 4.39 -3.70 11.37
N ALA A 166 3.08 -3.99 11.35
CA ALA A 166 2.45 -4.67 10.22
C ALA A 166 2.61 -3.88 8.91
N GLY A 167 2.41 -2.55 8.94
CA GLY A 167 2.62 -1.70 7.78
C GLY A 167 4.06 -1.75 7.27
N ILE A 168 5.04 -1.52 8.13
CA ILE A 168 6.45 -1.57 7.74
C ILE A 168 6.84 -2.96 7.23
N MET A 169 6.37 -4.03 7.89
CA MET A 169 6.68 -5.41 7.51
C MET A 169 6.14 -5.74 6.12
N THR A 170 4.91 -5.37 5.80
CA THR A 170 4.30 -5.70 4.51
C THR A 170 4.98 -4.95 3.38
N ASP A 171 5.25 -3.67 3.53
CA ASP A 171 5.84 -2.84 2.47
C ASP A 171 7.34 -3.05 2.27
N THR A 172 8.01 -3.66 3.24
CA THR A 172 9.40 -4.10 3.13
C THR A 172 9.53 -5.57 2.68
N GLY A 173 8.43 -6.24 2.36
CA GLY A 173 8.41 -7.65 2.00
C GLY A 173 9.02 -8.53 3.10
N SER A 174 8.63 -8.29 4.35
CA SER A 174 9.23 -8.91 5.55
C SER A 174 10.72 -8.58 5.69
N PHE A 175 11.05 -7.27 5.59
CA PHE A 175 12.39 -6.71 5.82
C PHE A 175 13.45 -7.16 4.81
N ARG A 176 13.07 -7.54 3.59
CA ARG A 176 13.97 -8.03 2.54
C ARG A 176 14.26 -7.03 1.43
N PHE A 177 13.42 -5.99 1.27
CA PHE A 177 13.58 -5.03 0.20
C PHE A 177 14.70 -4.02 0.48
N ARG A 178 15.21 -3.37 -0.58
CA ARG A 178 16.30 -2.39 -0.51
C ARG A 178 15.98 -1.18 0.37
N SER A 179 14.71 -0.86 0.54
CA SER A 179 14.22 0.19 1.43
C SER A 179 14.45 -0.12 2.92
N THR A 180 14.71 -1.40 3.27
CA THR A 180 14.98 -1.82 4.66
C THR A 180 16.37 -1.39 5.08
N THR A 181 16.46 -0.27 5.77
CA THR A 181 17.71 0.29 6.31
C THR A 181 17.91 -0.09 7.78
N SER A 182 19.09 0.23 8.35
CA SER A 182 19.32 0.10 9.79
C SER A 182 18.33 0.93 10.61
N ALA A 183 17.92 2.11 10.12
CA ALA A 183 16.91 2.93 10.77
C ALA A 183 15.55 2.22 10.88
N VAL A 184 15.13 1.51 9.81
CA VAL A 184 13.93 0.67 9.86
C VAL A 184 14.05 -0.39 10.95
N HIS A 185 15.18 -1.09 11.05
CA HIS A 185 15.38 -2.10 12.10
C HIS A 185 15.39 -1.52 13.51
N HIS A 186 15.89 -0.31 13.73
CA HIS A 186 15.79 0.37 15.03
C HIS A 186 14.33 0.69 15.39
N ILE A 187 13.54 1.17 14.42
CA ILE A 187 12.10 1.39 14.61
C ILE A 187 11.40 0.08 14.94
N ILE A 188 11.69 -1.00 14.22
CA ILE A 188 11.12 -2.32 14.48
C ILE A 188 11.46 -2.81 15.90
N ALA A 189 12.71 -2.63 16.35
CA ALA A 189 13.10 -2.95 17.73
C ALA A 189 12.27 -2.16 18.75
N SER A 190 12.12 -0.84 18.54
CA SER A 190 11.29 0.01 19.39
C SER A 190 9.81 -0.42 19.42
N LEU A 191 9.25 -0.81 18.27
CA LEU A 191 7.88 -1.30 18.19
C LEU A 191 7.70 -2.64 18.93
N ILE A 192 8.69 -3.53 18.87
CA ILE A 192 8.69 -4.80 19.66
C ILE A 192 8.75 -4.48 21.15
N ASP A 193 9.61 -3.58 21.58
CA ASP A 193 9.72 -3.14 22.97
C ASP A 193 8.41 -2.49 23.47
N ALA A 194 7.69 -1.79 22.59
CA ALA A 194 6.38 -1.21 22.87
C ALA A 194 5.23 -2.24 22.88
N GLY A 195 5.51 -3.52 22.56
CA GLY A 195 4.57 -4.64 22.71
C GLY A 195 4.07 -5.26 21.41
N ALA A 196 4.60 -4.88 20.24
CA ALA A 196 4.28 -5.58 18.99
C ALA A 196 4.80 -7.04 19.04
N ARG A 197 3.90 -8.00 18.91
CA ARG A 197 4.23 -9.42 18.88
C ARG A 197 4.52 -9.86 17.45
N ASN A 198 5.75 -9.68 17.03
CA ASN A 198 6.17 -9.86 15.64
C ASN A 198 5.81 -11.26 15.07
N TRP A 199 5.91 -12.33 15.84
CA TRP A 199 5.57 -13.69 15.38
C TRP A 199 4.07 -13.82 15.08
N GLU A 200 3.17 -13.25 15.90
CA GLU A 200 1.72 -13.27 15.66
C GLU A 200 1.36 -12.45 14.42
N ILE A 201 1.99 -11.27 14.26
CA ILE A 201 1.81 -10.44 13.08
C ILE A 201 2.20 -11.21 11.80
N HIS A 202 3.34 -11.93 11.83
CA HIS A 202 3.76 -12.78 10.73
C HIS A 202 2.79 -13.93 10.45
N GLU A 203 2.27 -14.58 11.51
CA GLU A 203 1.26 -15.63 11.36
C GLU A 203 -0.01 -15.11 10.68
N HIS A 204 -0.52 -13.98 11.12
CA HIS A 204 -1.71 -13.37 10.53
C HIS A 204 -1.53 -12.98 9.06
N VAL A 205 -0.37 -12.44 8.70
CA VAL A 205 -0.13 -11.95 7.33
C VAL A 205 0.30 -13.09 6.38
N TYR A 206 1.18 -14.00 6.82
CA TYR A 206 1.80 -14.97 5.91
C TYR A 206 1.30 -16.40 6.09
N ASN A 207 0.70 -16.76 7.24
CA ASN A 207 0.22 -18.10 7.52
C ASN A 207 -1.32 -18.21 7.56
N SER A 208 -2.03 -17.22 7.04
CA SER A 208 -3.50 -17.15 6.98
C SER A 208 -4.09 -17.54 5.61
N SER A 209 -3.29 -18.13 4.72
CA SER A 209 -3.74 -18.51 3.40
C SER A 209 -4.81 -19.61 3.46
N THR A 210 -5.90 -19.42 2.72
CA THR A 210 -6.91 -20.48 2.54
C THR A 210 -6.35 -21.60 1.65
N GLU A 211 -6.92 -22.82 1.77
CA GLU A 211 -6.60 -23.93 0.87
C GLU A 211 -6.84 -23.54 -0.60
N LYS A 212 -7.91 -22.79 -0.89
CA LYS A 212 -8.23 -22.29 -2.24
C LYS A 212 -7.11 -21.40 -2.78
N ARG A 213 -6.62 -20.45 -1.98
CA ARG A 213 -5.51 -19.57 -2.36
C ARG A 213 -4.24 -20.35 -2.67
N LEU A 214 -3.90 -21.37 -1.86
CA LEU A 214 -2.73 -22.21 -2.12
C LEU A 214 -2.89 -23.06 -3.39
N LYS A 215 -4.10 -23.58 -3.66
CA LYS A 215 -4.40 -24.28 -4.91
C LYS A 215 -4.31 -23.35 -6.12
N PHE A 216 -4.84 -22.13 -6.00
CA PHE A 216 -4.73 -21.10 -7.04
C PHE A 216 -3.27 -20.72 -7.31
N LEU A 217 -2.46 -20.52 -6.27
CA LEU A 217 -1.03 -20.27 -6.40
C LEU A 217 -0.35 -21.43 -7.17
N GLY A 218 -0.59 -22.67 -6.77
CA GLY A 218 -0.05 -23.85 -7.47
C GLY A 218 -0.46 -23.90 -8.93
N TYR A 219 -1.72 -23.59 -9.25
CA TYR A 219 -2.22 -23.49 -10.61
C TYR A 219 -1.49 -22.40 -11.41
N CYS A 220 -1.36 -21.20 -10.86
CA CYS A 220 -0.67 -20.10 -11.51
C CYS A 220 0.81 -20.44 -11.81
N LEU A 221 1.51 -21.07 -10.87
CA LEU A 221 2.89 -21.49 -11.04
C LEU A 221 3.06 -22.53 -12.16
N LEU A 222 2.07 -23.42 -12.33
CA LEU A 222 2.14 -24.49 -13.33
C LEU A 222 1.63 -24.05 -14.70
N ASN A 223 0.56 -23.24 -14.75
CA ASN A 223 -0.19 -23.00 -15.99
C ASN A 223 -0.13 -21.57 -16.50
N CYS A 224 0.12 -20.57 -15.62
CA CYS A 224 0.08 -19.16 -16.00
C CYS A 224 1.47 -18.51 -16.07
N LEU A 225 2.51 -19.21 -15.62
CA LEU A 225 3.88 -18.69 -15.58
C LEU A 225 4.58 -18.86 -16.94
N GLU A 226 5.11 -17.77 -17.47
CA GLU A 226 5.97 -17.77 -18.65
C GLU A 226 7.31 -17.10 -18.31
N VAL A 227 8.41 -17.73 -18.75
CA VAL A 227 9.78 -17.20 -18.60
C VAL A 227 10.32 -16.77 -19.96
N ILE A 228 10.73 -15.51 -20.05
CA ILE A 228 11.30 -14.90 -21.26
C ILE A 228 12.80 -14.72 -21.03
N SER A 229 13.55 -15.78 -21.29
CA SER A 229 14.98 -15.88 -20.94
C SER A 229 15.85 -14.80 -21.59
N ASP A 230 15.54 -14.39 -22.82
CA ASP A 230 16.31 -13.37 -23.57
C ASP A 230 16.30 -11.98 -22.89
N TYR A 231 15.36 -11.77 -21.97
CA TYR A 231 15.18 -10.51 -21.24
C TYR A 231 15.19 -10.70 -19.71
N ASN A 232 15.61 -11.85 -19.20
CA ASN A 232 15.60 -12.13 -17.76
C ASN A 232 14.27 -11.71 -17.08
N THR A 233 13.15 -11.97 -17.77
CA THR A 233 11.81 -11.57 -17.36
C THR A 233 10.91 -12.79 -17.19
N ALA A 234 10.05 -12.77 -16.18
CA ALA A 234 9.01 -13.77 -16.03
C ALA A 234 7.65 -13.07 -15.79
N LEU A 235 6.59 -13.66 -16.31
CA LEU A 235 5.25 -13.11 -16.16
C LEU A 235 4.23 -14.21 -15.82
N PHE A 236 3.18 -13.79 -15.10
CA PHE A 236 1.94 -14.52 -14.97
C PHE A 236 0.85 -13.83 -15.80
N ALA A 237 0.11 -14.59 -16.60
CA ALA A 237 -1.08 -14.12 -17.28
C ALA A 237 -2.28 -14.93 -16.74
N VAL A 238 -3.15 -14.27 -15.99
CA VAL A 238 -4.27 -14.89 -15.27
C VAL A 238 -5.58 -14.38 -15.88
N SER A 239 -6.39 -15.27 -16.41
CA SER A 239 -7.67 -14.95 -17.01
C SER A 239 -8.78 -14.77 -15.98
N LYS A 240 -9.88 -14.15 -16.37
CA LYS A 240 -11.09 -14.08 -15.53
C LYS A 240 -11.71 -15.45 -15.28
N GLU A 241 -11.55 -16.39 -16.22
CA GLU A 241 -11.98 -17.77 -16.08
C GLU A 241 -11.17 -18.48 -14.97
N ASP A 242 -9.85 -18.26 -14.91
CA ASP A 242 -9.00 -18.77 -13.84
C ASP A 242 -9.41 -18.21 -12.47
N LEU A 243 -9.70 -16.90 -12.41
CA LEU A 243 -10.17 -16.27 -11.17
C LEU A 243 -11.52 -16.88 -10.72
N ALA A 244 -12.45 -17.08 -11.64
CA ALA A 244 -13.76 -17.67 -11.36
C ALA A 244 -13.64 -19.13 -10.91
N GLN A 245 -12.77 -19.92 -11.56
CA GLN A 245 -12.54 -21.33 -11.23
C GLN A 245 -12.09 -21.53 -9.78
N PHE A 246 -11.26 -20.64 -9.27
CA PHE A 246 -10.73 -20.71 -7.91
C PHE A 246 -11.47 -19.81 -6.92
N GLU A 247 -12.57 -19.17 -7.34
CA GLU A 247 -13.33 -18.22 -6.51
C GLU A 247 -12.41 -17.17 -5.85
N VAL A 248 -11.49 -16.61 -6.65
CA VAL A 248 -10.45 -15.66 -6.17
C VAL A 248 -11.09 -14.38 -5.65
N THR A 249 -10.69 -13.99 -4.44
CA THR A 249 -11.15 -12.78 -3.75
C THR A 249 -10.08 -11.70 -3.70
N THR A 250 -10.45 -10.52 -3.16
CA THR A 250 -9.49 -9.41 -2.94
C THR A 250 -8.37 -9.89 -2.02
N GLY A 251 -7.11 -9.71 -2.44
CA GLY A 251 -5.92 -10.14 -1.71
C GLY A 251 -5.33 -11.47 -2.14
N ASP A 252 -6.10 -12.40 -2.75
CA ASP A 252 -5.59 -13.74 -3.12
C ASP A 252 -4.45 -13.71 -4.15
N THR A 253 -4.40 -12.69 -5.01
CA THR A 253 -3.32 -12.50 -5.99
C THR A 253 -2.11 -11.75 -5.42
N GLU A 254 -2.21 -11.28 -4.18
CA GLU A 254 -1.12 -10.50 -3.56
C GLU A 254 0.11 -11.39 -3.32
N GLY A 255 1.28 -10.83 -3.64
CA GLY A 255 2.54 -11.55 -3.54
C GLY A 255 2.84 -12.53 -4.69
N LEU A 256 1.87 -12.87 -5.55
CA LEU A 256 2.07 -13.83 -6.64
C LEU A 256 3.20 -13.41 -7.59
N VAL A 257 3.31 -12.14 -7.93
CA VAL A 257 4.39 -11.60 -8.78
C VAL A 257 5.80 -11.87 -8.21
N ASN A 258 5.93 -11.96 -6.89
CA ASN A 258 7.23 -12.18 -6.25
C ASN A 258 7.75 -13.62 -6.47
N TYR A 259 6.87 -14.59 -6.70
CA TYR A 259 7.29 -15.95 -7.08
C TYR A 259 7.99 -15.95 -8.44
N ALA A 260 7.50 -15.20 -9.42
CA ALA A 260 8.20 -15.04 -10.69
C ALA A 260 9.58 -14.37 -10.49
N LEU A 261 9.65 -13.32 -9.66
CA LEU A 261 10.91 -12.63 -9.36
C LEU A 261 11.90 -13.50 -8.57
N SER A 262 11.43 -14.53 -7.85
CA SER A 262 12.30 -15.46 -7.10
C SER A 262 13.06 -16.46 -7.97
N ILE A 263 12.70 -16.58 -9.25
CA ILE A 263 13.38 -17.46 -10.19
C ILE A 263 14.81 -16.93 -10.42
N LYS A 264 15.80 -17.81 -10.27
CA LYS A 264 17.21 -17.46 -10.46
C LYS A 264 17.46 -16.83 -11.84
N GLY A 265 18.04 -15.63 -11.84
CA GLY A 265 18.37 -14.88 -13.06
C GLY A 265 17.25 -13.97 -13.54
N ILE A 266 16.03 -14.07 -13.02
CA ILE A 266 14.94 -13.13 -13.35
C ILE A 266 15.17 -11.79 -12.64
N ARG A 267 15.00 -10.72 -13.40
CA ARG A 267 15.20 -9.34 -12.95
C ARG A 267 13.95 -8.46 -13.04
N LEU A 268 13.01 -8.84 -13.90
CA LEU A 268 11.69 -8.23 -14.01
C LEU A 268 10.63 -9.31 -13.90
N ALA A 269 9.64 -9.08 -13.07
CA ALA A 269 8.47 -9.93 -12.97
C ALA A 269 7.20 -9.13 -13.21
N ALA A 270 6.24 -9.73 -13.90
CA ALA A 270 4.93 -9.16 -14.15
C ALA A 270 3.83 -10.13 -13.70
N LEU A 271 2.77 -9.56 -13.14
CA LEU A 271 1.49 -10.24 -12.94
C LEU A 271 0.43 -9.46 -13.71
N ILE A 272 -0.21 -10.09 -14.68
CA ILE A 272 -1.24 -9.50 -15.54
C ILE A 272 -2.53 -10.28 -15.27
N VAL A 273 -3.56 -9.60 -14.78
CA VAL A 273 -4.81 -10.23 -14.31
C VAL A 273 -5.99 -9.57 -14.99
N ASP A 274 -6.82 -10.38 -15.63
CA ASP A 274 -8.13 -9.96 -16.17
C ASP A 274 -9.15 -9.86 -15.03
N ARG A 275 -9.55 -8.61 -14.68
CA ARG A 275 -10.57 -8.32 -13.67
C ARG A 275 -11.94 -8.05 -14.28
N THR A 276 -12.18 -8.50 -15.51
CA THR A 276 -13.42 -8.35 -16.28
C THR A 276 -13.62 -6.93 -16.83
N GLU A 277 -13.60 -5.92 -15.98
CA GLU A 277 -13.77 -4.52 -16.39
C GLU A 277 -12.46 -3.92 -16.94
N LEU A 278 -11.34 -4.37 -16.43
CA LEU A 278 -10.01 -3.92 -16.84
C LEU A 278 -8.95 -5.00 -16.54
N ILE A 279 -7.88 -4.94 -17.29
CA ILE A 279 -6.67 -5.71 -17.00
C ILE A 279 -5.85 -4.95 -15.97
N LYS A 280 -5.49 -5.60 -14.87
CA LYS A 280 -4.52 -5.09 -13.89
C LYS A 280 -3.14 -5.67 -14.15
N LEU A 281 -2.13 -4.80 -14.07
CA LEU A 281 -0.73 -5.17 -14.17
C LEU A 281 -0.02 -4.82 -12.87
N SER A 282 0.81 -5.74 -12.38
CA SER A 282 1.75 -5.48 -11.29
C SER A 282 3.16 -5.82 -11.78
N LEU A 283 4.09 -4.88 -11.65
CA LEU A 283 5.50 -5.08 -11.97
C LEU A 283 6.34 -5.08 -10.70
N ARG A 284 7.33 -5.97 -10.67
CA ARG A 284 8.40 -6.00 -9.66
C ARG A 284 9.73 -6.19 -10.35
N SER A 285 10.76 -5.52 -9.87
CA SER A 285 12.10 -5.62 -10.49
C SER A 285 13.22 -5.63 -9.47
N ILE A 286 14.42 -5.92 -9.95
CA ILE A 286 15.67 -5.88 -9.17
C ILE A 286 16.59 -4.83 -9.80
N GLY A 287 17.29 -4.07 -8.95
CA GLY A 287 18.27 -3.07 -9.40
C GLY A 287 17.61 -1.80 -9.92
N GLU A 288 18.11 -1.28 -11.02
CA GLU A 288 17.74 0.01 -11.61
C GLU A 288 16.67 -0.11 -12.72
N ILE A 289 15.92 -1.21 -12.77
CA ILE A 289 14.87 -1.43 -13.78
C ILE A 289 13.63 -0.65 -13.33
N PRO A 290 13.19 0.38 -14.11
CA PRO A 290 12.21 1.37 -13.65
C PRO A 290 10.76 0.90 -13.89
N CYS A 291 10.21 0.09 -12.99
CA CYS A 291 8.81 -0.37 -13.07
C CYS A 291 7.82 0.80 -13.15
N ASN A 292 8.07 1.88 -12.40
CA ASN A 292 7.23 3.07 -12.39
C ASN A 292 7.15 3.75 -13.76
N GLU A 293 8.28 3.92 -14.45
CA GLU A 293 8.32 4.51 -15.79
C GLU A 293 7.63 3.61 -16.81
N ILE A 294 7.85 2.29 -16.74
CA ILE A 294 7.19 1.31 -17.61
C ILE A 294 5.67 1.38 -17.42
N CYS A 295 5.20 1.37 -16.18
CA CYS A 295 3.77 1.48 -15.89
C CYS A 295 3.19 2.83 -16.34
N LYS A 296 3.88 3.95 -16.08
CA LYS A 296 3.44 5.30 -16.46
C LYS A 296 3.37 5.45 -17.98
N LYS A 297 4.39 4.96 -18.70
CA LYS A 297 4.50 5.13 -20.15
C LYS A 297 3.54 4.23 -20.95
N TYR A 298 3.29 2.99 -20.49
CA TYR A 298 2.62 1.99 -21.30
C TYR A 298 1.30 1.45 -20.73
N PHE A 299 1.05 1.60 -19.41
CA PHE A 299 -0.03 0.88 -18.73
C PHE A 299 -0.86 1.74 -17.77
N ASN A 300 -0.97 3.05 -18.03
CA ASN A 300 -1.79 3.97 -17.22
C ASN A 300 -1.59 3.77 -15.70
N GLY A 301 -0.34 3.78 -15.26
CA GLY A 301 -0.01 3.43 -13.89
C GLY A 301 1.16 4.22 -13.31
N GLY A 302 1.71 3.71 -12.22
CA GLY A 302 2.82 4.32 -11.49
C GLY A 302 3.17 3.52 -10.26
N GLY A 303 3.96 4.10 -9.36
CA GLY A 303 4.45 3.48 -8.14
C GLY A 303 5.92 3.75 -7.91
N HIS A 304 6.61 2.82 -7.24
CA HIS A 304 8.03 2.91 -6.93
C HIS A 304 8.90 2.33 -8.06
N LEU A 305 10.20 2.63 -8.01
CA LEU A 305 11.18 2.15 -8.98
C LEU A 305 11.07 0.63 -9.23
N ASN A 306 11.02 -0.16 -8.17
CA ASN A 306 11.02 -1.62 -8.24
C ASN A 306 9.64 -2.28 -7.96
N ALA A 307 8.60 -1.50 -7.73
CA ALA A 307 7.25 -1.99 -7.42
C ALA A 307 6.19 -1.02 -7.95
N SER A 308 5.50 -1.40 -9.01
CA SER A 308 4.53 -0.51 -9.66
C SER A 308 3.32 -1.27 -10.15
N GLY A 309 2.20 -0.58 -10.26
CA GLY A 309 0.97 -1.09 -10.82
C GLY A 309 0.54 -0.31 -12.06
N GLY A 310 -0.26 -0.95 -12.90
CA GLY A 310 -0.87 -0.33 -14.07
C GLY A 310 -2.20 -0.99 -14.43
N SER A 311 -2.88 -0.40 -15.40
CA SER A 311 -4.15 -0.94 -15.91
C SER A 311 -4.29 -0.71 -17.41
N SER A 312 -5.14 -1.53 -18.04
CA SER A 312 -5.53 -1.38 -19.45
C SER A 312 -6.97 -1.81 -19.65
N SER A 313 -7.66 -1.17 -20.59
CA SER A 313 -8.98 -1.60 -21.09
C SER A 313 -8.90 -2.59 -22.25
N GLU A 314 -7.68 -2.94 -22.70
CA GLU A 314 -7.44 -3.92 -23.75
C GLU A 314 -7.63 -5.35 -23.19
N ASP A 315 -7.73 -6.38 -24.05
CA ASP A 315 -7.81 -7.78 -23.61
C ASP A 315 -6.47 -8.29 -23.04
N LEU A 316 -6.53 -9.39 -22.27
CA LEU A 316 -5.39 -10.00 -21.60
C LEU A 316 -4.22 -10.29 -22.56
N SER A 317 -4.53 -10.88 -23.73
CA SER A 317 -3.52 -11.27 -24.72
C SER A 317 -2.82 -10.06 -25.32
N THR A 318 -3.56 -9.00 -25.57
CA THR A 318 -3.02 -7.72 -26.07
C THR A 318 -2.07 -7.08 -25.05
N VAL A 319 -2.46 -7.03 -23.76
CA VAL A 319 -1.60 -6.48 -22.70
C VAL A 319 -0.34 -7.31 -22.49
N VAL A 320 -0.43 -8.64 -22.54
CA VAL A 320 0.74 -9.55 -22.49
C VAL A 320 1.69 -9.27 -23.66
N ASN A 321 1.18 -9.18 -24.88
CA ASN A 321 1.99 -8.92 -26.08
C ASN A 321 2.61 -7.51 -26.02
N LYS A 322 1.87 -6.51 -25.53
CA LYS A 322 2.36 -5.16 -25.33
C LYS A 322 3.54 -5.15 -24.35
N LEU A 323 3.42 -5.82 -23.19
CA LEU A 323 4.55 -5.95 -22.27
C LEU A 323 5.78 -6.58 -22.96
N LYS A 324 5.58 -7.69 -23.68
CA LYS A 324 6.67 -8.35 -24.41
C LYS A 324 7.33 -7.42 -25.44
N SER A 325 6.55 -6.60 -26.13
CA SER A 325 7.06 -5.63 -27.12
C SER A 325 7.86 -4.49 -26.52
N VAL A 326 7.66 -4.20 -25.22
CA VAL A 326 8.38 -3.16 -24.47
C VAL A 326 9.75 -3.66 -23.97
N LEU A 327 9.92 -4.97 -23.71
CA LEU A 327 11.16 -5.52 -23.13
C LEU A 327 12.44 -5.17 -23.90
N PRO A 328 12.46 -5.15 -25.26
CA PRO A 328 13.65 -4.75 -26.02
C PRO A 328 14.19 -3.36 -25.68
N GLU A 329 13.32 -2.40 -25.32
CA GLU A 329 13.75 -1.03 -24.95
C GLU A 329 14.58 -1.02 -23.65
N TYR A 330 14.38 -2.02 -22.78
CA TYR A 330 15.04 -2.14 -21.48
C TYR A 330 16.09 -3.27 -21.44
N LYS A 331 16.45 -3.83 -22.61
CA LYS A 331 17.33 -5.00 -22.71
C LYS A 331 18.64 -4.84 -21.93
N GLU A 332 19.30 -3.69 -22.05
CA GLU A 332 20.57 -3.44 -21.37
C GLU A 332 20.44 -3.48 -19.83
N LEU A 333 19.31 -3.02 -19.29
CA LEU A 333 19.04 -3.09 -17.85
C LEU A 333 18.63 -4.49 -17.41
N LEU A 334 17.91 -5.22 -18.26
CA LEU A 334 17.41 -6.56 -17.97
C LEU A 334 18.49 -7.63 -18.03
N THR A 335 19.52 -7.46 -18.85
CA THR A 335 20.57 -8.49 -19.11
C THR A 335 21.91 -8.20 -18.42
N LYS A 336 22.04 -7.07 -17.71
CA LYS A 336 23.18 -6.79 -16.83
C LYS A 336 23.10 -7.67 -15.59
#